data_d133510c368e0c55b28a43c63226b61d
#
_entry.id   d133510c368e0c55b28a43c63226b61d
#
_cell.length_a   1.000
_cell.length_b   1.000
_cell.length_c   1.000
_cell.angle_alpha   90.00
_cell.angle_beta   90.00
_cell.angle_gamma   90.00
#
_symmetry.space_group_name_H-M   'P 1'
#
loop_
_entity.id
_entity.type
_entity.pdbx_description
1 polymer ?
#
loop_
_entity_poly.entity_id
_entity_poly.type
_entity_poly.pdbx_seq_one_letter_code
_entity_poly.pdbx_strand_id
1 'polypeptide(L)'
;MKKWIGVSSFLAFAFLLLFQSSITSCTKDQTIYDTVTVTKTDTLIIKDTAVSLELLTANSWILQDYRGVSANTIVFYQRGGTSNTENFDNEYIRFIADGTGTYFDQSGAMHQITWEFLNDEKTRLSFVVSNPAPLESQMVIYDNLRYKNKSLLFDQYWSYNYINLHAQAIRIPGN
;
A
#
# COMPACT_ATOMS: atom_id res chain seq x y z
N MET A 1 -9.04 26.78 -78.27
CA MET A 1 -8.39 26.33 -77.05
C MET A 1 -8.70 27.35 -75.94
N LYS A 2 -9.71 27.09 -75.08
CA LYS A 2 -10.09 27.98 -73.97
C LYS A 2 -9.36 27.51 -72.73
N LYS A 3 -8.54 28.43 -72.14
CA LYS A 3 -7.73 28.22 -70.94
C LYS A 3 -8.65 28.08 -69.71
N TRP A 4 -8.66 26.94 -69.12
CA TRP A 4 -9.20 26.67 -67.76
C TRP A 4 -8.08 26.86 -66.73
N ILE A 5 -7.81 28.12 -66.29
CA ILE A 5 -6.78 28.44 -65.29
C ILE A 5 -7.38 29.29 -64.14
N GLY A 6 -8.66 29.27 -63.94
CA GLY A 6 -9.27 30.15 -62.94
C GLY A 6 -9.88 29.48 -61.70
N VAL A 7 -10.23 28.21 -61.76
CA VAL A 7 -11.06 27.61 -60.73
C VAL A 7 -10.24 26.87 -59.67
N SER A 8 -9.08 26.34 -60.04
CA SER A 8 -8.23 25.59 -59.10
C SER A 8 -7.53 26.49 -58.03
N SER A 9 -7.21 27.75 -58.40
CA SER A 9 -6.55 28.66 -57.47
C SER A 9 -7.48 29.25 -56.41
N PHE A 10 -8.78 29.37 -56.73
CA PHE A 10 -9.76 29.92 -55.80
C PHE A 10 -10.17 28.91 -54.74
N LEU A 11 -10.26 27.61 -55.11
CA LEU A 11 -10.56 26.53 -54.19
C LEU A 11 -9.39 26.29 -53.17
N ALA A 12 -8.14 26.42 -53.63
CA ALA A 12 -6.97 26.32 -52.74
C ALA A 12 -6.92 27.44 -51.74
N PHE A 13 -7.30 28.68 -52.15
CA PHE A 13 -7.30 29.82 -51.24
C PHE A 13 -8.44 29.76 -50.21
N ALA A 14 -9.61 29.27 -50.62
CA ALA A 14 -10.74 29.05 -49.70
C ALA A 14 -10.43 27.96 -48.66
N PHE A 15 -9.72 26.91 -49.07
CA PHE A 15 -9.28 25.87 -48.15
C PHE A 15 -8.23 26.35 -47.15
N LEU A 16 -7.34 27.26 -47.58
CA LEU A 16 -6.32 27.85 -46.70
C LEU A 16 -6.91 28.78 -45.62
N LEU A 17 -8.02 29.48 -45.98
CA LEU A 17 -8.74 30.35 -45.05
C LEU A 17 -9.59 29.58 -44.05
N LEU A 18 -10.06 28.39 -44.39
CA LEU A 18 -10.79 27.51 -43.46
C LEU A 18 -9.87 26.84 -42.44
N PHE A 19 -8.58 26.64 -42.80
CA PHE A 19 -7.61 26.05 -41.86
C PHE A 19 -7.07 27.05 -40.84
N GLN A 20 -7.11 28.36 -41.15
CA GLN A 20 -6.64 29.38 -40.25
C GLN A 20 -7.62 29.74 -39.12
N SER A 21 -8.92 29.41 -39.31
CA SER A 21 -9.92 29.68 -38.28
C SER A 21 -10.00 28.63 -37.18
N SER A 22 -9.30 27.51 -37.33
CA SER A 22 -9.29 26.43 -36.32
C SER A 22 -8.07 26.45 -35.38
N ILE A 23 -7.13 27.39 -35.57
CA ILE A 23 -5.93 27.45 -34.72
C ILE A 23 -6.00 28.58 -33.66
N THR A 24 -7.04 29.40 -33.68
CA THR A 24 -7.19 30.51 -32.72
C THR A 24 -8.07 30.21 -31.52
N SER A 25 -8.42 28.92 -31.29
CA SER A 25 -9.29 28.55 -30.19
C SER A 25 -8.56 27.92 -29.00
N CYS A 26 -7.25 28.05 -28.89
CA CYS A 26 -6.53 27.36 -27.81
C CYS A 26 -5.51 28.22 -27.08
N THR A 27 -5.74 29.53 -26.99
CA THR A 27 -4.99 30.36 -26.03
C THR A 27 -5.92 31.44 -25.48
N LYS A 28 -6.98 31.00 -24.83
CA LYS A 28 -7.51 31.79 -23.74
C LYS A 28 -6.88 31.18 -22.48
N ASP A 29 -5.74 31.74 -22.08
CA ASP A 29 -5.34 31.73 -20.68
C ASP A 29 -6.50 32.38 -19.91
N GLN A 30 -7.55 31.62 -19.69
CA GLN A 30 -8.37 31.86 -18.52
C GLN A 30 -7.46 31.43 -17.37
N THR A 31 -6.76 32.41 -16.84
CA THR A 31 -6.45 32.39 -15.42
C THR A 31 -7.80 32.36 -14.76
N ILE A 32 -8.35 31.15 -14.62
CA ILE A 32 -9.39 30.89 -13.63
C ILE A 32 -8.65 31.15 -12.33
N TYR A 33 -8.75 32.40 -11.86
CA TYR A 33 -8.72 32.61 -10.43
C TYR A 33 -10.02 31.96 -9.93
N ASP A 34 -10.05 30.63 -9.94
CA ASP A 34 -10.81 29.93 -8.95
C ASP A 34 -10.26 30.52 -7.66
N THR A 35 -11.02 31.43 -7.14
CA THR A 35 -11.00 31.68 -5.71
C THR A 35 -11.47 30.36 -5.17
N VAL A 36 -10.51 29.41 -5.07
CA VAL A 36 -10.64 28.30 -4.17
C VAL A 36 -10.88 29.00 -2.85
N THR A 37 -12.14 29.23 -2.54
CA THR A 37 -12.55 29.40 -1.17
C THR A 37 -12.09 28.10 -0.56
N VAL A 38 -10.86 28.10 -0.07
CA VAL A 38 -10.40 27.09 0.86
C VAL A 38 -11.30 27.31 2.07
N THR A 39 -12.53 26.82 1.96
CA THR A 39 -13.22 26.36 3.13
C THR A 39 -12.15 25.50 3.75
N LYS A 40 -11.69 25.91 4.91
CA LYS A 40 -10.81 25.16 5.79
C LYS A 40 -11.59 23.90 6.16
N THR A 41 -11.81 23.06 5.16
CA THR A 41 -12.04 21.66 5.37
C THR A 41 -10.70 21.27 5.92
N ASP A 42 -10.64 21.04 7.23
CA ASP A 42 -9.52 20.33 7.83
C ASP A 42 -9.35 19.08 6.97
N THR A 43 -8.54 19.23 5.95
CA THR A 43 -7.99 18.08 5.26
C THR A 43 -7.18 17.47 6.38
N LEU A 44 -7.75 16.48 7.02
CA LEU A 44 -7.06 15.62 7.95
C LEU A 44 -5.93 15.06 7.08
N ILE A 45 -4.81 15.77 7.04
CA ILE A 45 -3.56 15.23 6.52
C ILE A 45 -3.26 14.14 7.53
N ILE A 46 -3.74 12.95 7.23
CA ILE A 46 -3.40 11.76 7.98
C ILE A 46 -1.93 11.53 7.64
N LYS A 47 -1.07 12.21 8.40
CA LYS A 47 0.36 11.99 8.33
C LYS A 47 0.59 10.54 8.68
N ASP A 48 1.35 9.84 7.85
CA ASP A 48 1.93 8.57 8.24
C ASP A 48 2.67 8.84 9.55
N THR A 49 2.20 8.25 10.63
CA THR A 49 2.78 8.46 11.95
C THR A 49 3.80 7.37 12.21
N ALA A 50 4.93 7.74 12.80
CA ALA A 50 5.87 6.74 13.30
C ALA A 50 5.15 5.83 14.31
N VAL A 51 5.48 4.55 14.28
CA VAL A 51 4.91 3.56 15.20
C VAL A 51 5.57 3.72 16.56
N SER A 52 4.82 4.17 17.57
CA SER A 52 5.32 4.22 18.93
C SER A 52 5.17 2.87 19.64
N LEU A 53 5.93 2.68 20.74
CA LEU A 53 5.80 1.49 21.56
C LEU A 53 4.38 1.34 22.11
N GLU A 54 3.80 2.43 22.61
CA GLU A 54 2.47 2.46 23.20
C GLU A 54 1.41 2.07 22.16
N LEU A 55 1.55 2.59 20.93
CA LEU A 55 0.62 2.30 19.84
C LEU A 55 0.70 0.82 19.45
N LEU A 56 1.92 0.27 19.32
CA LEU A 56 2.12 -1.11 18.90
C LEU A 56 1.57 -2.10 19.93
N THR A 57 1.73 -1.80 21.21
CA THR A 57 1.36 -2.68 22.33
C THR A 57 -0.07 -2.48 22.85
N ALA A 58 -0.76 -1.43 22.39
CA ALA A 58 -2.13 -1.12 22.85
C ALA A 58 -3.17 -2.15 22.38
N ASN A 59 -2.92 -2.83 21.27
CA ASN A 59 -3.91 -3.70 20.62
C ASN A 59 -3.31 -5.05 20.24
N SER A 60 -4.19 -6.02 20.00
CA SER A 60 -3.89 -7.13 19.11
C SER A 60 -4.04 -6.68 17.67
N TRP A 61 -3.29 -7.26 16.75
CA TRP A 61 -3.26 -6.86 15.34
C TRP A 61 -3.67 -8.04 14.47
N ILE A 62 -4.81 -7.92 13.80
CA ILE A 62 -5.31 -8.92 12.85
C ILE A 62 -4.92 -8.54 11.42
N LEU A 63 -4.65 -9.53 10.58
CA LEU A 63 -4.32 -9.30 9.19
C LEU A 63 -5.55 -8.85 8.41
N GLN A 64 -5.44 -7.74 7.69
CA GLN A 64 -6.51 -7.18 6.85
C GLN A 64 -6.27 -7.43 5.37
N ASP A 65 -5.05 -7.21 4.90
CA ASP A 65 -4.64 -7.40 3.51
C ASP A 65 -3.21 -7.97 3.50
N TYR A 66 -2.96 -8.89 2.57
CA TYR A 66 -1.66 -9.51 2.39
C TYR A 66 -1.43 -9.84 0.92
N ARG A 67 -0.33 -9.39 0.37
CA ARG A 67 0.04 -9.60 -1.03
C ARG A 67 1.52 -9.90 -1.13
N GLY A 68 1.83 -11.11 -1.47
CA GLY A 68 3.20 -11.56 -1.48
C GLY A 68 3.51 -12.67 -2.47
N VAL A 69 4.78 -13.03 -2.49
CA VAL A 69 5.28 -14.15 -3.26
C VAL A 69 6.08 -15.05 -2.31
N SER A 70 5.77 -16.33 -2.32
CA SER A 70 6.47 -17.37 -1.58
C SER A 70 6.83 -18.51 -2.52
N ALA A 71 8.10 -18.83 -2.67
CA ALA A 71 8.59 -19.92 -3.53
C ALA A 71 7.95 -19.90 -4.95
N ASN A 72 7.89 -18.72 -5.58
CA ASN A 72 7.24 -18.48 -6.88
C ASN A 72 5.71 -18.64 -6.91
N THR A 73 5.06 -18.78 -5.75
CA THR A 73 3.61 -18.83 -5.63
C THR A 73 3.11 -17.47 -5.12
N ILE A 74 2.08 -16.94 -5.77
CA ILE A 74 1.43 -15.71 -5.31
C ILE A 74 0.56 -16.06 -4.10
N VAL A 75 0.78 -15.32 -3.01
CA VAL A 75 -0.05 -15.37 -1.80
C VAL A 75 -0.87 -14.09 -1.74
N PHE A 76 -2.17 -14.24 -1.75
CA PHE A 76 -3.12 -13.14 -1.67
C PHE A 76 -4.18 -13.42 -0.61
N TYR A 77 -4.40 -12.43 0.25
CA TYR A 77 -5.46 -12.46 1.24
C TYR A 77 -6.04 -11.06 1.44
N GLN A 78 -7.34 -11.01 1.52
CA GLN A 78 -8.10 -9.85 1.96
C GLN A 78 -9.19 -10.34 2.92
N ARG A 79 -9.25 -9.76 4.11
CA ARG A 79 -10.24 -10.17 5.12
C ARG A 79 -11.66 -9.96 4.60
N GLY A 80 -12.47 -11.04 4.66
CA GLY A 80 -13.81 -11.08 4.09
C GLY A 80 -13.86 -11.21 2.57
N GLY A 81 -12.71 -11.33 1.88
CA GLY A 81 -12.63 -11.55 0.44
C GLY A 81 -12.93 -12.99 0.03
N THR A 82 -13.43 -13.18 -1.19
CA THR A 82 -13.80 -14.51 -1.73
C THR A 82 -12.73 -15.12 -2.65
N SER A 83 -11.69 -14.35 -3.00
CA SER A 83 -10.63 -14.76 -3.95
C SER A 83 -9.28 -14.98 -3.26
N ASN A 84 -9.29 -15.27 -1.97
CA ASN A 84 -8.07 -15.51 -1.20
C ASN A 84 -7.40 -16.82 -1.64
N THR A 85 -6.06 -16.81 -1.76
CA THR A 85 -5.27 -18.03 -2.00
C THR A 85 -4.93 -18.75 -0.71
N GLU A 86 -4.95 -18.00 0.41
CA GLU A 86 -4.69 -18.48 1.76
C GLU A 86 -5.74 -17.95 2.73
N ASN A 87 -5.92 -18.63 3.85
CA ASN A 87 -6.84 -18.18 4.89
C ASN A 87 -6.07 -17.71 6.13
N PHE A 88 -6.10 -16.40 6.40
CA PHE A 88 -5.52 -15.78 7.59
C PHE A 88 -6.57 -15.25 8.56
N ASP A 89 -7.81 -15.74 8.51
CA ASP A 89 -8.90 -15.23 9.37
C ASP A 89 -8.62 -15.43 10.87
N ASN A 90 -7.90 -16.50 11.22
CA ASN A 90 -7.52 -16.81 12.60
C ASN A 90 -6.20 -16.17 13.04
N GLU A 91 -5.45 -15.57 12.09
CA GLU A 91 -4.14 -15.03 12.38
C GLU A 91 -4.23 -13.67 13.09
N TYR A 92 -3.56 -13.57 14.23
CA TYR A 92 -3.33 -12.30 14.90
C TYR A 92 -2.02 -12.31 15.71
N ILE A 93 -1.51 -11.12 15.97
CA ILE A 93 -0.30 -10.91 16.76
C ILE A 93 -0.55 -9.87 17.84
N ARG A 94 0.02 -10.08 19.01
CA ARG A 94 0.02 -9.13 20.12
C ARG A 94 1.44 -8.92 20.61
N PHE A 95 1.87 -7.68 20.62
CA PHE A 95 3.15 -7.24 21.16
C PHE A 95 2.96 -6.76 22.60
N ILE A 96 3.88 -7.08 23.50
CA ILE A 96 3.92 -6.63 24.88
C ILE A 96 5.15 -5.74 25.05
N ALA A 97 5.06 -4.72 25.90
CA ALA A 97 6.07 -3.68 26.02
C ALA A 97 7.43 -4.17 26.55
N ASP A 98 7.49 -5.36 27.12
CA ASP A 98 8.72 -6.00 27.61
C ASP A 98 9.51 -6.74 26.53
N GLY A 99 9.11 -6.65 25.26
CA GLY A 99 9.74 -7.34 24.14
C GLY A 99 9.23 -8.77 23.90
N THR A 100 8.21 -9.21 24.65
CA THR A 100 7.52 -10.49 24.44
C THR A 100 6.21 -10.29 23.70
N GLY A 101 5.51 -11.40 23.37
CA GLY A 101 4.20 -11.34 22.79
C GLY A 101 3.66 -12.70 22.41
N THR A 102 2.53 -12.71 21.72
CA THR A 102 1.87 -13.92 21.21
C THR A 102 1.53 -13.77 19.76
N TYR A 103 1.70 -14.84 19.01
CA TYR A 103 1.30 -14.97 17.61
C TYR A 103 0.38 -16.17 17.46
N PHE A 104 -0.77 -15.98 16.85
CA PHE A 104 -1.67 -17.05 16.48
C PHE A 104 -1.57 -17.26 14.98
N ASP A 105 -1.26 -18.46 14.57
CA ASP A 105 -1.10 -18.80 13.16
C ASP A 105 -2.45 -19.02 12.45
N GLN A 106 -2.41 -19.37 11.18
CA GLN A 106 -3.60 -19.64 10.35
C GLN A 106 -4.48 -20.73 10.93
N SER A 107 -3.90 -21.74 11.61
CA SER A 107 -4.63 -22.82 12.25
C SER A 107 -5.28 -22.41 13.58
N GLY A 108 -4.92 -21.24 14.11
CA GLY A 108 -5.29 -20.76 15.43
C GLY A 108 -4.37 -21.29 16.55
N ALA A 109 -3.24 -21.93 16.20
CA ALA A 109 -2.26 -22.35 17.20
C ALA A 109 -1.50 -21.14 17.75
N MET A 110 -1.33 -21.11 19.07
CA MET A 110 -0.65 -20.02 19.77
C MET A 110 0.84 -20.30 19.87
N HIS A 111 1.64 -19.30 19.54
CA HIS A 111 3.08 -19.30 19.66
C HIS A 111 3.54 -18.11 20.52
N GLN A 112 4.55 -18.32 21.34
CA GLN A 112 5.22 -17.22 22.02
C GLN A 112 6.16 -16.53 21.04
N ILE A 113 6.28 -15.21 21.16
CA ILE A 113 7.23 -14.44 20.37
C ILE A 113 8.10 -13.58 21.28
N THR A 114 9.31 -13.28 20.80
CA THR A 114 10.13 -12.16 21.26
C THR A 114 10.28 -11.18 20.11
N TRP A 115 10.29 -9.89 20.39
CA TRP A 115 10.32 -8.85 19.37
C TRP A 115 11.13 -7.64 19.80
N GLU A 116 11.62 -6.90 18.80
CA GLU A 116 12.35 -5.65 19.02
C GLU A 116 12.22 -4.72 17.81
N PHE A 117 12.36 -3.42 18.03
CA PHE A 117 12.62 -2.49 16.96
C PHE A 117 14.08 -2.58 16.53
N LEU A 118 14.34 -2.64 15.22
CA LEU A 118 15.68 -2.74 14.65
C LEU A 118 16.33 -1.38 14.36
N ASN A 119 15.59 -0.28 14.53
CA ASN A 119 16.09 1.08 14.35
C ASN A 119 15.37 2.08 15.27
N ASP A 120 16.01 3.21 15.51
CA ASP A 120 15.51 4.27 16.40
C ASP A 120 14.24 4.94 15.85
N GLU A 121 14.09 5.02 14.53
CA GLU A 121 12.93 5.57 13.84
C GLU A 121 11.68 4.69 13.95
N LYS A 122 11.83 3.46 14.47
CA LYS A 122 10.76 2.47 14.64
C LYS A 122 10.02 2.13 13.35
N THR A 123 10.72 2.24 12.22
CA THR A 123 10.22 1.87 10.90
C THR A 123 10.55 0.43 10.55
N ARG A 124 11.31 -0.25 11.41
CA ARG A 124 11.73 -1.63 11.22
C ARG A 124 11.61 -2.41 12.53
N LEU A 125 11.00 -3.58 12.47
CA LEU A 125 10.76 -4.44 13.62
C LEU A 125 11.08 -5.89 13.24
N SER A 126 11.67 -6.66 14.17
CA SER A 126 11.74 -8.12 14.03
C SER A 126 10.98 -8.80 15.15
N PHE A 127 10.46 -9.98 14.85
CA PHE A 127 10.01 -10.91 15.88
C PHE A 127 10.40 -12.33 15.54
N VAL A 128 10.62 -13.10 16.57
CA VAL A 128 10.97 -14.53 16.48
C VAL A 128 9.80 -15.33 17.03
N VAL A 129 9.26 -16.23 16.19
CA VAL A 129 8.24 -17.18 16.58
C VAL A 129 8.92 -18.40 17.19
N SER A 130 8.66 -18.68 18.44
CA SER A 130 9.20 -19.86 19.15
C SER A 130 8.38 -21.08 18.77
N ASN A 131 9.00 -22.03 18.10
CA ASN A 131 8.41 -23.32 17.78
C ASN A 131 8.86 -24.39 18.78
N PRO A 132 8.02 -25.37 19.12
CA PRO A 132 8.44 -26.50 19.91
C PRO A 132 9.45 -27.37 19.11
N ALA A 133 10.45 -27.92 19.79
CA ALA A 133 11.39 -28.86 19.16
C ALA A 133 10.61 -30.02 18.48
N PRO A 134 11.06 -30.51 17.33
CA PRO A 134 12.32 -30.24 16.63
C PRO A 134 12.26 -29.08 15.61
N LEU A 135 11.19 -28.29 15.58
CA LEU A 135 11.05 -27.18 14.64
C LEU A 135 11.94 -26.01 15.07
N GLU A 136 12.61 -25.41 14.08
CA GLU A 136 13.42 -24.21 14.31
C GLU A 136 12.52 -22.98 14.52
N SER A 137 13.01 -22.07 15.36
CA SER A 137 12.39 -20.75 15.50
C SER A 137 12.47 -19.97 14.20
N GLN A 138 11.42 -19.21 13.92
CA GLN A 138 11.29 -18.45 12.67
C GLN A 138 11.40 -16.97 12.96
N MET A 139 12.27 -16.27 12.21
CA MET A 139 12.38 -14.82 12.29
C MET A 139 11.55 -14.18 11.18
N VAL A 140 10.75 -13.20 11.57
CA VAL A 140 9.96 -12.35 10.68
C VAL A 140 10.41 -10.92 10.85
N ILE A 141 10.56 -10.20 9.75
CA ILE A 141 10.91 -8.77 9.75
C ILE A 141 9.75 -7.99 9.11
N TYR A 142 9.31 -6.95 9.80
CA TYR A 142 8.48 -5.89 9.26
C TYR A 142 9.37 -4.71 8.91
N ASP A 143 9.41 -4.32 7.65
CA ASP A 143 10.14 -3.18 7.13
C ASP A 143 9.18 -2.11 6.62
N ASN A 144 9.64 -0.87 6.47
CA ASN A 144 8.77 0.26 6.10
C ASN A 144 7.52 0.37 6.98
N LEU A 145 7.66 0.01 8.25
CA LEU A 145 6.56 -0.01 9.22
C LEU A 145 6.06 1.41 9.49
N ARG A 146 4.78 1.63 9.27
CA ARG A 146 4.11 2.91 9.48
C ARG A 146 2.68 2.73 9.95
N TYR A 147 2.16 3.74 10.63
CA TYR A 147 0.78 3.76 11.09
C TYR A 147 -0.02 4.80 10.33
N LYS A 148 -1.11 4.37 9.73
CA LYS A 148 -2.01 5.22 8.94
C LYS A 148 -3.44 4.70 9.01
N ASN A 149 -4.41 5.58 9.21
CA ASN A 149 -5.83 5.22 9.22
C ASN A 149 -6.16 4.08 10.19
N LYS A 150 -5.60 4.11 11.39
CA LYS A 150 -5.73 3.04 12.40
C LYS A 150 -5.18 1.68 11.97
N SER A 151 -4.29 1.64 10.99
CA SER A 151 -3.70 0.41 10.46
C SER A 151 -2.19 0.47 10.52
N LEU A 152 -1.55 -0.68 10.74
CA LEU A 152 -0.13 -0.89 10.52
C LEU A 152 0.05 -1.32 9.06
N LEU A 153 0.92 -0.63 8.34
CA LEU A 153 1.33 -0.96 6.97
C LEU A 153 2.80 -1.30 7.00
N PHE A 154 3.21 -2.37 6.34
CA PHE A 154 4.59 -2.82 6.33
C PHE A 154 4.87 -3.76 5.16
N ASP A 155 6.16 -3.92 4.86
CA ASP A 155 6.69 -4.99 4.03
C ASP A 155 7.15 -6.12 4.95
N GLN A 156 6.66 -7.33 4.76
CA GLN A 156 7.01 -8.50 5.54
C GLN A 156 8.04 -9.35 4.82
N TYR A 157 9.11 -9.69 5.53
CA TYR A 157 10.13 -10.63 5.10
C TYR A 157 10.17 -11.80 6.07
N TRP A 158 10.26 -12.99 5.50
CA TRP A 158 10.37 -14.22 6.24
C TRP A 158 11.21 -15.21 5.45
N SER A 159 12.07 -15.96 6.13
CA SER A 159 12.90 -16.99 5.52
C SER A 159 12.88 -18.24 6.36
N TYR A 160 12.51 -19.37 5.76
CA TYR A 160 12.51 -20.67 6.40
C TYR A 160 12.82 -21.76 5.35
N ASN A 161 13.78 -22.65 5.66
CA ASN A 161 14.17 -23.77 4.77
C ASN A 161 14.38 -23.35 3.30
N TYR A 162 15.13 -22.26 3.06
CA TYR A 162 15.38 -21.69 1.73
C TYR A 162 14.15 -21.11 1.01
N ILE A 163 13.00 -21.10 1.65
CA ILE A 163 11.81 -20.41 1.16
C ILE A 163 11.86 -18.98 1.68
N ASN A 164 11.95 -18.03 0.75
CA ASN A 164 11.88 -16.62 1.08
C ASN A 164 10.47 -16.10 0.74
N LEU A 165 9.86 -15.42 1.67
CA LEU A 165 8.61 -14.73 1.47
C LEU A 165 8.86 -13.23 1.57
N HIS A 166 8.34 -12.50 0.59
CA HIS A 166 8.24 -11.05 0.63
C HIS A 166 6.80 -10.66 0.34
N ALA A 167 6.21 -9.91 1.21
CA ALA A 167 4.83 -9.46 1.08
C ALA A 167 4.63 -8.03 1.57
N GLN A 168 3.68 -7.34 0.97
CA GLN A 168 3.09 -6.12 1.54
C GLN A 168 1.88 -6.52 2.37
N ALA A 169 1.77 -5.97 3.56
CA ALA A 169 0.71 -6.34 4.49
C ALA A 169 0.12 -5.14 5.23
N ILE A 170 -1.14 -5.27 5.58
CA ILE A 170 -1.89 -4.32 6.41
C ILE A 170 -2.50 -5.08 7.56
N ARG A 171 -2.24 -4.60 8.80
CA ARG A 171 -2.90 -5.07 10.01
C ARG A 171 -3.76 -3.99 10.62
N ILE A 172 -4.91 -4.38 11.14
CA ILE A 172 -5.83 -3.51 11.85
C ILE A 172 -5.96 -3.96 13.32
N PRO A 173 -6.38 -3.09 14.26
CA PRO A 173 -6.67 -3.50 15.61
C PRO A 173 -7.70 -4.64 15.61
N GLY A 174 -7.41 -5.70 16.35
CA GLY A 174 -8.36 -6.75 16.68
C GLY A 174 -9.27 -6.27 17.83
N ASN A 175 -10.50 -6.67 17.80
CA ASN A 175 -11.47 -6.42 18.90
C ASN A 175 -11.17 -7.30 20.11
#